data_a03dd1e5432d93db0541ef09a4ac9acb
#
_entry.id   a03dd1e5432d93db0541ef09a4ac9acb
#
_cell.length_a   1.000
_cell.length_b   1.000
_cell.length_c   1.000
_cell.angle_alpha   90.00
_cell.angle_beta   90.00
_cell.angle_gamma   90.00
#
_symmetry.space_group_name_H-M   'P 1'
#
loop_
_entity.id
_entity.type
_entity.pdbx_description
1 polymer ?
#
loop_
_entity_poly.entity_id
_entity_poly.type
_entity_poly.pdbx_seq_one_letter_code
_entity_poly.pdbx_strand_id
1 'polypeptide(L)'
;AKELPEIAREFFGVSGRREDSLIGGLSMGGYGALKIALRETGAYSACVALSPVTDLRYLQNHPRLYDAILGEGAPIPPEENPIDLIDTHAGDPEKPDIFLAIGTEDFLYEPAQTFRKRMETLPYTFTYREGPGIHNWVFWDARIQEALAWLAEKNRRPG
;
A
#
# COMPACT_ATOMS: atom_id res chain seq x y z
N ALA A 1 12.06 -6.75 -4.67
CA ALA A 1 12.07 -6.05 -3.37
C ALA A 1 13.48 -5.94 -2.76
N LYS A 2 14.43 -6.82 -3.12
CA LYS A 2 15.76 -6.88 -2.47
C LYS A 2 16.83 -6.09 -3.22
N GLU A 3 16.95 -6.26 -4.53
CA GLU A 3 18.03 -5.67 -5.35
C GLU A 3 18.07 -4.14 -5.31
N LEU A 4 16.93 -3.46 -5.51
CA LEU A 4 16.90 -2.00 -5.53
C LEU A 4 17.34 -1.35 -4.21
N PRO A 5 16.87 -1.80 -3.03
CA PRO A 5 17.39 -1.30 -1.76
C PRO A 5 18.89 -1.57 -1.55
N GLU A 6 19.41 -2.71 -2.02
CA GLU A 6 20.84 -3.04 -1.96
C GLU A 6 21.66 -2.09 -2.82
N ILE A 7 21.25 -1.87 -4.09
CA ILE A 7 21.87 -0.92 -5.01
C ILE A 7 21.83 0.49 -4.42
N ALA A 8 20.68 0.92 -3.88
CA ALA A 8 20.54 2.25 -3.31
C ALA A 8 21.49 2.46 -2.11
N ARG A 9 21.66 1.46 -1.25
CA ARG A 9 22.61 1.51 -0.15
C ARG A 9 24.05 1.60 -0.63
N GLU A 10 24.41 0.77 -1.59
CA GLU A 10 25.78 0.70 -2.10
C GLU A 10 26.20 1.98 -2.82
N PHE A 11 25.33 2.54 -3.68
CA PHE A 11 25.70 3.67 -4.52
C PHE A 11 25.38 5.05 -3.93
N PHE A 12 24.37 5.13 -3.05
CA PHE A 12 23.91 6.42 -2.49
C PHE A 12 24.11 6.55 -0.99
N GLY A 13 24.61 5.51 -0.30
CA GLY A 13 24.85 5.55 1.13
C GLY A 13 23.59 5.75 1.97
N VAL A 14 22.42 5.37 1.45
CA VAL A 14 21.15 5.48 2.20
C VAL A 14 21.10 4.46 3.34
N SER A 15 20.32 4.78 4.37
CA SER A 15 20.16 3.89 5.52
C SER A 15 19.61 2.52 5.09
N GLY A 16 20.13 1.47 5.71
CA GLY A 16 19.60 0.11 5.56
C GLY A 16 18.64 -0.30 6.69
N ARG A 17 18.34 0.61 7.62
CA ARG A 17 17.46 0.32 8.74
C ARG A 17 16.00 0.33 8.29
N ARG A 18 15.22 -0.59 8.83
CA ARG A 18 13.78 -0.68 8.58
C ARG A 18 13.05 0.64 8.89
N GLU A 19 13.40 1.27 10.01
CA GLU A 19 12.78 2.52 10.49
C GLU A 19 12.90 3.66 9.48
N ASP A 20 13.97 3.67 8.70
CA ASP A 20 14.24 4.68 7.67
C ASP A 20 13.71 4.27 6.28
N SER A 21 13.16 3.06 6.18
CA SER A 21 12.70 2.48 4.91
C SER A 21 11.18 2.55 4.82
N LEU A 22 10.69 3.21 3.79
CA LEU A 22 9.27 3.30 3.48
C LEU A 22 9.03 2.95 2.01
N ILE A 23 7.81 2.53 1.71
CA ILE A 23 7.40 2.24 0.35
C ILE A 23 6.08 2.96 0.07
N GLY A 24 5.92 3.48 -1.15
CA GLY A 24 4.68 4.11 -1.52
C GLY A 24 4.42 4.10 -3.01
N GLY A 25 3.16 4.28 -3.36
CA GLY A 25 2.74 4.34 -4.76
C GLY A 25 1.28 4.71 -4.93
N LEU A 26 0.91 4.94 -6.19
CA LEU A 26 -0.46 5.25 -6.58
C LEU A 26 -1.00 4.20 -7.56
N SER A 27 -2.33 3.97 -7.54
CA SER A 27 -2.99 3.03 -8.43
C SER A 27 -2.35 1.63 -8.38
N MET A 28 -1.84 1.11 -9.49
CA MET A 28 -1.08 -0.14 -9.54
C MET A 28 0.21 -0.07 -8.70
N GLY A 29 0.87 1.09 -8.63
CA GLY A 29 2.01 1.31 -7.72
C GLY A 29 1.59 1.25 -6.25
N GLY A 30 0.38 1.71 -5.91
CA GLY A 30 -0.22 1.57 -4.58
C GLY A 30 -0.51 0.11 -4.21
N TYR A 31 -1.01 -0.68 -5.16
CA TYR A 31 -1.11 -2.13 -5.02
C TYR A 31 0.25 -2.77 -4.74
N GLY A 32 1.24 -2.45 -5.58
CA GLY A 32 2.61 -2.97 -5.42
C GLY A 32 3.21 -2.60 -4.07
N ALA A 33 3.00 -1.36 -3.61
CA ALA A 33 3.48 -0.90 -2.31
C ALA A 33 2.85 -1.70 -1.16
N LEU A 34 1.52 -1.87 -1.16
CA LEU A 34 0.81 -2.68 -0.16
C LEU A 34 1.31 -4.12 -0.17
N LYS A 35 1.34 -4.76 -1.35
CA LYS A 35 1.78 -6.15 -1.49
C LYS A 35 3.21 -6.35 -0.97
N ILE A 36 4.15 -5.51 -1.39
CA ILE A 36 5.56 -5.63 -1.00
C ILE A 36 5.72 -5.38 0.51
N ALA A 37 5.12 -4.31 1.04
CA ALA A 37 5.23 -3.98 2.45
C ALA A 37 4.64 -5.06 3.37
N LEU A 38 3.53 -5.67 2.96
CA LEU A 38 2.88 -6.73 3.73
C LEU A 38 3.60 -8.07 3.62
N ARG A 39 4.24 -8.38 2.49
CA ARG A 39 5.02 -9.61 2.33
C ARG A 39 6.40 -9.54 2.97
N GLU A 40 7.00 -8.36 2.99
CA GLU A 40 8.36 -8.13 3.50
C GLU A 40 8.28 -7.24 4.76
N THR A 41 7.53 -7.67 5.76
CA THR A 41 7.22 -6.89 6.96
C THR A 41 8.43 -6.32 7.67
N GLY A 42 9.53 -7.09 7.73
CA GLY A 42 10.81 -6.63 8.28
C GLY A 42 11.58 -5.62 7.42
N ALA A 43 11.11 -5.28 6.20
CA ALA A 43 11.84 -4.41 5.29
C ALA A 43 11.40 -2.93 5.34
N TYR A 44 10.13 -2.69 5.64
CA TYR A 44 9.54 -1.35 5.58
C TYR A 44 8.76 -1.01 6.85
N SER A 45 9.02 0.18 7.41
CA SER A 45 8.32 0.67 8.60
C SER A 45 6.96 1.30 8.27
N ALA A 46 6.79 1.77 7.03
CA ALA A 46 5.55 2.41 6.59
C ALA A 46 5.27 2.15 5.10
N CYS A 47 3.96 2.12 4.78
CA CYS A 47 3.44 2.02 3.42
C CYS A 47 2.46 3.16 3.14
N VAL A 48 2.65 3.87 2.02
CA VAL A 48 1.72 4.88 1.51
C VAL A 48 1.07 4.36 0.23
N ALA A 49 -0.25 4.24 0.23
CA ALA A 49 -1.02 3.75 -0.91
C ALA A 49 -2.11 4.77 -1.31
N LEU A 50 -1.96 5.36 -2.50
CA LEU A 50 -2.93 6.32 -3.05
C LEU A 50 -3.76 5.64 -4.13
N SER A 51 -5.09 5.63 -3.96
CA SER A 51 -6.03 4.94 -4.85
C SER A 51 -5.56 3.53 -5.25
N PRO A 52 -5.17 2.67 -4.31
CA PRO A 52 -4.61 1.36 -4.64
C PRO A 52 -5.68 0.36 -5.06
N VAL A 53 -5.29 -0.65 -5.84
CA VAL A 53 -6.05 -1.89 -5.91
C VAL A 53 -5.82 -2.66 -4.60
N THR A 54 -6.87 -2.80 -3.80
CA THR A 54 -6.81 -3.45 -2.48
C THR A 54 -7.30 -4.89 -2.50
N ASP A 55 -8.09 -5.25 -3.51
CA ASP A 55 -8.60 -6.60 -3.74
C ASP A 55 -8.57 -6.92 -5.23
N LEU A 56 -7.75 -7.87 -5.61
CA LEU A 56 -7.61 -8.31 -7.00
C LEU A 56 -8.88 -8.96 -7.56
N ARG A 57 -9.76 -9.49 -6.69
CA ARG A 57 -11.05 -10.06 -7.10
C ARG A 57 -11.94 -9.03 -7.79
N TYR A 58 -11.84 -7.77 -7.39
CA TYR A 58 -12.55 -6.68 -8.05
C TYR A 58 -12.12 -6.50 -9.51
N LEU A 59 -10.86 -6.77 -9.83
CA LEU A 59 -10.34 -6.65 -11.18
C LEU A 59 -10.84 -7.73 -12.15
N GLN A 60 -11.49 -8.78 -11.67
CA GLN A 60 -12.14 -9.78 -12.56
C GLN A 60 -13.19 -9.13 -13.48
N ASN A 61 -13.77 -8.00 -13.07
CA ASN A 61 -14.63 -7.17 -13.90
C ASN A 61 -13.86 -6.29 -14.91
N HIS A 62 -12.51 -6.29 -14.84
CA HIS A 62 -11.59 -5.56 -15.71
C HIS A 62 -10.52 -6.50 -16.27
N PRO A 63 -10.88 -7.44 -17.16
CA PRO A 63 -10.04 -8.58 -17.55
C PRO A 63 -8.66 -8.16 -18.07
N ARG A 64 -8.56 -7.10 -18.85
CA ARG A 64 -7.26 -6.61 -19.35
C ARG A 64 -6.28 -6.25 -18.23
N LEU A 65 -6.79 -5.64 -17.16
CA LEU A 65 -5.96 -5.24 -16.01
C LEU A 65 -5.63 -6.45 -15.15
N TYR A 66 -6.60 -7.34 -14.95
CA TYR A 66 -6.42 -8.61 -14.25
C TYR A 66 -5.32 -9.47 -14.91
N ASP A 67 -5.43 -9.70 -16.21
CA ASP A 67 -4.48 -10.50 -16.98
C ASP A 67 -3.08 -9.87 -17.01
N ALA A 68 -2.99 -8.54 -16.99
CA ALA A 68 -1.70 -7.84 -16.94
C ALA A 68 -0.96 -8.00 -15.59
N ILE A 69 -1.70 -8.26 -14.51
CA ILE A 69 -1.13 -8.44 -13.17
C ILE A 69 -0.81 -9.90 -12.87
N LEU A 70 -1.72 -10.80 -13.22
CA LEU A 70 -1.67 -12.20 -12.82
C LEU A 70 -1.37 -13.18 -13.97
N GLY A 71 -1.59 -12.76 -15.20
CA GLY A 71 -1.61 -13.62 -16.37
C GLY A 71 -3.02 -14.09 -16.73
N GLU A 72 -3.23 -14.44 -18.01
CA GLU A 72 -4.54 -14.83 -18.56
C GLU A 72 -5.12 -16.03 -17.81
N GLY A 73 -6.30 -15.84 -17.22
CA GLY A 73 -7.02 -16.89 -16.51
C GLY A 73 -6.34 -17.43 -15.24
N ALA A 74 -5.29 -16.78 -14.76
CA ALA A 74 -4.59 -17.21 -13.56
C ALA A 74 -5.46 -17.06 -12.30
N PRO A 75 -5.40 -17.98 -11.33
CA PRO A 75 -6.05 -17.80 -10.04
C PRO A 75 -5.36 -16.65 -9.26
N ILE A 76 -6.08 -16.04 -8.33
CA ILE A 76 -5.49 -15.06 -7.42
C ILE A 76 -4.80 -15.81 -6.28
N PRO A 77 -3.46 -15.78 -6.19
CA PRO A 77 -2.79 -16.33 -5.02
C PRO A 77 -3.03 -15.40 -3.82
N PRO A 78 -3.37 -15.92 -2.63
CA PRO A 78 -3.58 -15.08 -1.44
C PRO A 78 -2.39 -14.16 -1.13
N GLU A 79 -1.17 -14.62 -1.38
CA GLU A 79 0.07 -13.86 -1.18
C GLU A 79 0.27 -12.71 -2.19
N GLU A 80 -0.57 -12.62 -3.21
CA GLU A 80 -0.60 -11.51 -4.16
C GLU A 80 -1.71 -10.49 -3.84
N ASN A 81 -2.67 -10.85 -3.01
CA ASN A 81 -3.86 -10.05 -2.77
C ASN A 81 -3.77 -9.25 -1.46
N PRO A 82 -3.71 -7.91 -1.49
CA PRO A 82 -3.54 -7.10 -0.29
C PRO A 82 -4.54 -7.38 0.84
N ILE A 83 -5.81 -7.60 0.51
CA ILE A 83 -6.84 -7.86 1.53
C ILE A 83 -6.64 -9.21 2.23
N ASP A 84 -6.03 -10.20 1.57
CA ASP A 84 -5.72 -11.49 2.18
C ASP A 84 -4.41 -11.41 2.98
N LEU A 85 -3.46 -10.58 2.51
CA LEU A 85 -2.19 -10.35 3.20
C LEU A 85 -2.36 -9.66 4.55
N ILE A 86 -3.28 -8.70 4.68
CA ILE A 86 -3.50 -8.04 5.98
C ILE A 86 -3.98 -9.02 7.05
N ASP A 87 -4.75 -10.04 6.67
CA ASP A 87 -5.17 -11.08 7.59
C ASP A 87 -4.01 -11.99 7.99
N THR A 88 -3.22 -12.39 7.01
CA THR A 88 -2.07 -13.28 7.20
C THR A 88 -1.03 -12.67 8.13
N HIS A 89 -0.76 -11.37 8.01
CA HIS A 89 0.29 -10.68 8.76
C HIS A 89 -0.22 -9.83 9.94
N ALA A 90 -1.49 -9.97 10.33
CA ALA A 90 -2.08 -9.18 11.41
C ALA A 90 -1.33 -9.31 12.75
N GLY A 91 -0.81 -10.49 13.05
CA GLY A 91 -0.07 -10.78 14.28
C GLY A 91 1.43 -10.46 14.20
N ASP A 92 1.95 -10.06 13.05
CA ASP A 92 3.37 -9.77 12.88
C ASP A 92 3.75 -8.47 13.61
N PRO A 93 4.72 -8.49 14.53
CA PRO A 93 5.17 -7.29 15.24
C PRO A 93 5.89 -6.30 14.33
N GLU A 94 6.46 -6.74 13.22
CA GLU A 94 7.15 -5.92 12.24
C GLU A 94 6.28 -5.48 11.06
N LYS A 95 4.94 -5.67 11.14
CA LYS A 95 4.04 -5.17 10.10
C LYS A 95 4.15 -3.65 9.95
N PRO A 96 4.00 -3.12 8.70
CA PRO A 96 4.15 -1.69 8.45
C PRO A 96 2.96 -0.89 8.99
N ASP A 97 3.19 0.38 9.34
CA ASP A 97 2.11 1.36 9.44
C ASP A 97 1.61 1.69 8.03
N ILE A 98 0.30 1.82 7.86
CA ILE A 98 -0.30 1.99 6.54
C ILE A 98 -1.07 3.31 6.46
N PHE A 99 -0.74 4.13 5.46
CA PHE A 99 -1.53 5.27 5.02
C PHE A 99 -2.20 4.93 3.69
N LEU A 100 -3.53 5.04 3.64
CA LEU A 100 -4.30 4.85 2.42
C LEU A 100 -5.19 6.06 2.16
N ALA A 101 -5.15 6.58 0.94
CA ALA A 101 -6.07 7.63 0.50
C ALA A 101 -6.77 7.25 -0.79
N ILE A 102 -8.08 7.62 -0.90
CA ILE A 102 -8.89 7.36 -2.09
C ILE A 102 -9.95 8.44 -2.30
N GLY A 103 -10.24 8.75 -3.57
CA GLY A 103 -11.31 9.65 -3.95
C GLY A 103 -12.68 8.98 -3.86
N THR A 104 -13.70 9.72 -3.44
CA THR A 104 -15.07 9.19 -3.29
C THR A 104 -15.74 8.86 -4.63
N GLU A 105 -15.24 9.41 -5.72
CA GLU A 105 -15.67 9.14 -7.09
C GLU A 105 -14.68 8.25 -7.87
N ASP A 106 -13.69 7.69 -7.18
CA ASP A 106 -12.71 6.75 -7.75
C ASP A 106 -13.39 5.39 -8.00
N PHE A 107 -13.13 4.77 -9.15
CA PHE A 107 -13.70 3.46 -9.49
C PHE A 107 -13.20 2.33 -8.56
N LEU A 108 -12.11 2.56 -7.82
CA LEU A 108 -11.59 1.65 -6.79
C LEU A 108 -12.12 1.95 -5.38
N TYR A 109 -13.10 2.87 -5.25
CA TYR A 109 -13.62 3.27 -3.95
C TYR A 109 -14.23 2.11 -3.17
N GLU A 110 -15.11 1.33 -3.81
CA GLU A 110 -15.80 0.19 -3.16
C GLU A 110 -14.84 -0.87 -2.59
N PRO A 111 -13.85 -1.38 -3.36
CA PRO A 111 -12.88 -2.30 -2.80
C PRO A 111 -12.01 -1.68 -1.70
N ALA A 112 -11.71 -0.37 -1.79
CA ALA A 112 -10.99 0.33 -0.73
C ALA A 112 -11.82 0.44 0.57
N GLN A 113 -13.15 0.62 0.50
CA GLN A 113 -14.03 0.58 1.67
C GLN A 113 -14.05 -0.79 2.33
N THR A 114 -14.07 -1.86 1.54
CA THR A 114 -14.01 -3.23 2.05
C THR A 114 -12.69 -3.47 2.78
N PHE A 115 -11.59 -3.05 2.19
CA PHE A 115 -10.25 -3.12 2.79
C PHE A 115 -10.18 -2.31 4.09
N ARG A 116 -10.67 -1.05 4.08
CA ARG A 116 -10.74 -0.19 5.26
C ARG A 116 -11.46 -0.87 6.41
N LYS A 117 -12.69 -1.33 6.17
CA LYS A 117 -13.50 -2.01 7.20
C LYS A 117 -12.77 -3.21 7.81
N ARG A 118 -12.03 -3.96 6.99
CA ARG A 118 -11.23 -5.07 7.48
C ARG A 118 -10.05 -4.60 8.32
N MET A 119 -9.32 -3.58 7.86
CA MET A 119 -8.19 -2.99 8.59
C MET A 119 -8.59 -2.47 9.97
N GLU A 120 -9.78 -1.87 10.10
CA GLU A 120 -10.30 -1.35 11.38
C GLU A 120 -10.55 -2.45 12.42
N THR A 121 -10.65 -3.72 12.00
CA THR A 121 -10.80 -4.88 12.90
C THR A 121 -9.48 -5.55 13.27
N LEU A 122 -8.38 -5.13 12.65
CA LEU A 122 -7.06 -5.74 12.79
C LEU A 122 -6.09 -4.81 13.55
N PRO A 123 -5.07 -5.34 14.23
CA PRO A 123 -4.15 -4.55 15.05
C PRO A 123 -3.07 -3.84 14.22
N TYR A 124 -3.48 -3.11 13.18
CA TYR A 124 -2.58 -2.25 12.40
C TYR A 124 -2.63 -0.80 12.87
N THR A 125 -1.53 -0.10 12.79
CA THR A 125 -1.52 1.37 12.76
C THR A 125 -1.97 1.79 11.36
N PHE A 126 -3.23 2.17 11.23
CA PHE A 126 -3.86 2.46 9.95
C PHE A 126 -4.41 3.88 9.90
N THR A 127 -3.97 4.63 8.93
CA THR A 127 -4.47 5.98 8.63
C THR A 127 -5.20 5.96 7.29
N TYR A 128 -6.48 6.27 7.34
CA TYR A 128 -7.34 6.33 6.15
C TYR A 128 -7.74 7.78 5.86
N ARG A 129 -7.72 8.14 4.58
CA ARG A 129 -8.17 9.43 4.08
C ARG A 129 -9.06 9.24 2.86
N GLU A 130 -10.19 9.93 2.85
CA GLU A 130 -11.08 10.02 1.68
C GLU A 130 -11.53 11.47 1.48
N GLY A 131 -12.05 11.75 0.31
CA GLY A 131 -12.63 13.05 -0.04
C GLY A 131 -12.97 13.12 -1.52
N PRO A 132 -13.64 14.20 -1.95
CA PRO A 132 -14.00 14.37 -3.35
C PRO A 132 -12.81 14.19 -4.28
N GLY A 133 -12.99 13.43 -5.35
CA GLY A 133 -11.97 13.20 -6.35
C GLY A 133 -12.12 11.86 -7.06
N ILE A 134 -11.63 11.85 -8.28
CA ILE A 134 -11.59 10.67 -9.15
C ILE A 134 -10.16 10.11 -9.23
N HIS A 135 -9.98 9.03 -9.97
CA HIS A 135 -8.68 8.36 -10.18
C HIS A 135 -7.74 9.19 -11.08
N ASN A 136 -7.16 10.27 -10.55
CA ASN A 136 -6.31 11.17 -11.33
C ASN A 136 -5.25 11.89 -10.49
N TRP A 137 -4.35 12.58 -11.21
CA TRP A 137 -3.24 13.32 -10.62
C TRP A 137 -3.67 14.47 -9.69
N VAL A 138 -4.83 15.10 -9.92
CA VAL A 138 -5.32 16.20 -9.06
C VAL A 138 -5.56 15.68 -7.65
N PHE A 139 -6.18 14.51 -7.53
CA PHE A 139 -6.40 13.87 -6.24
C PHE A 139 -5.07 13.43 -5.60
N TRP A 140 -4.21 12.76 -6.37
CA TRP A 140 -2.96 12.21 -5.83
C TRP A 140 -1.97 13.30 -5.39
N ASP A 141 -1.87 14.42 -6.13
CA ASP A 141 -1.01 15.54 -5.78
C ASP A 141 -1.42 16.18 -4.43
N ALA A 142 -2.71 16.31 -4.19
CA ALA A 142 -3.21 16.77 -2.89
C ALA A 142 -2.91 15.77 -1.77
N ARG A 143 -3.12 14.47 -2.00
CA ARG A 143 -2.99 13.43 -0.97
C ARG A 143 -1.54 13.05 -0.67
N ILE A 144 -0.62 13.18 -1.62
CA ILE A 144 0.79 12.93 -1.33
C ILE A 144 1.36 13.89 -0.30
N GLN A 145 0.89 15.14 -0.26
CA GLN A 145 1.32 16.12 0.74
C GLN A 145 0.87 15.71 2.15
N GLU A 146 -0.36 15.21 2.30
CA GLU A 146 -0.84 14.66 3.58
C GLU A 146 -0.03 13.42 4.01
N ALA A 147 0.28 12.54 3.06
CA ALA A 147 1.10 11.36 3.31
C ALA A 147 2.52 11.72 3.77
N LEU A 148 3.15 12.72 3.14
CA LEU A 148 4.47 13.21 3.53
C LEU A 148 4.45 13.85 4.93
N ALA A 149 3.41 14.61 5.26
CA ALA A 149 3.24 15.15 6.60
C ALA A 149 3.08 14.04 7.65
N TRP A 150 2.26 13.03 7.34
CA TRP A 150 2.09 11.85 8.20
C TRP A 150 3.42 11.09 8.43
N LEU A 151 4.23 10.89 7.37
CA LEU A 151 5.56 10.27 7.49
C LEU A 151 6.51 11.11 8.35
N ALA A 152 6.49 12.45 8.19
CA ALA A 152 7.32 13.34 8.99
C ALA A 152 6.95 13.32 10.49
N GLU A 153 5.67 13.18 10.82
CA GLU A 153 5.19 13.03 12.20
C GLU A 153 5.62 11.67 12.79
N LYS A 154 5.53 10.60 12.00
CA LYS A 154 5.98 9.27 12.41
C LYS A 154 7.46 9.28 12.79
N ASN A 155 8.31 9.89 11.97
CA ASN A 155 9.77 9.94 12.20
C ASN A 155 10.17 10.85 13.39
N ARG A 156 9.27 11.69 13.90
CA ARG A 156 9.51 12.53 15.10
C ARG A 156 9.15 11.84 16.41
N ARG A 157 8.41 10.74 16.38
CA ARG A 157 8.06 9.99 17.59
C ARG A 157 9.30 9.22 18.06
N PRO A 158 9.84 9.50 19.26
CA PRO A 158 10.87 8.63 19.82
C PRO A 158 10.28 7.25 20.04
N GLY A 159 11.00 6.22 19.61
CA GLY A 159 10.65 4.82 19.80
C GLY A 159 10.65 4.43 21.28
#